data_89263aa06a8479a68c60be944e5f2fd4
#
_entry.id   89263aa06a8479a68c60be944e5f2fd4
#
_cell.length_a   1.000
_cell.length_b   1.000
_cell.length_c   1.000
_cell.angle_alpha   90.00
_cell.angle_beta   90.00
_cell.angle_gamma   90.00
#
_symmetry.space_group_name_H-M   'P 1'
#
loop_
_entity.id
_entity.type
_entity.pdbx_description
1 polymer ?
#
loop_
_entity_poly.entity_id
_entity_poly.type
_entity_poly.pdbx_seq_one_letter_code
_entity_poly.pdbx_strand_id
1 'polypeptide(L)'
;MSPSAPFRGTTVTPVDSILSRLLALHPKRIDLSLDRVWHILERLGHPQRRVPPVIHVAGTNGKGSTVAFMRAVLEAAGRSVHVYTSPHLFSFNERFRIGHGGGGRLVGDEALAAVLEVGDGVVLLVTDALA
;
A
#
# COMPACT_ATOMS: atom_id res chain seq x y z
N MET A 1 36.90 25.64 1.94
CA MET A 1 35.88 25.16 0.99
C MET A 1 36.01 23.63 0.95
N SER A 2 35.16 22.93 1.69
CA SER A 2 35.13 21.45 1.65
C SER A 2 34.24 20.99 0.50
N PRO A 3 34.61 19.99 -0.28
CA PRO A 3 33.77 19.48 -1.36
C PRO A 3 32.57 18.72 -0.75
N SER A 4 31.38 19.10 -1.22
CA SER A 4 30.12 18.42 -0.91
C SER A 4 30.19 16.95 -1.34
N ALA A 5 29.85 16.05 -0.42
CA ALA A 5 29.78 14.64 -0.67
C ALA A 5 28.77 14.32 -1.81
N PRO A 6 29.08 13.37 -2.69
CA PRO A 6 28.16 13.00 -3.76
C PRO A 6 26.89 12.37 -3.15
N PHE A 7 25.74 12.79 -3.68
CA PHE A 7 24.44 12.20 -3.44
C PHE A 7 24.53 10.68 -3.60
N ARG A 8 24.32 9.91 -2.54
CA ARG A 8 24.32 8.44 -2.62
C ARG A 8 23.22 8.02 -3.59
N GLY A 9 23.63 7.36 -4.65
CA GLY A 9 22.74 6.80 -5.64
C GLY A 9 21.67 5.94 -4.94
N THR A 10 20.42 6.18 -5.32
CA THR A 10 19.26 5.42 -4.85
C THR A 10 19.45 3.98 -5.26
N THR A 11 19.75 3.10 -4.34
CA THR A 11 19.75 1.65 -4.59
C THR A 11 18.32 1.24 -4.93
N VAL A 12 18.11 0.83 -6.18
CA VAL A 12 16.82 0.31 -6.65
C VAL A 12 16.51 -0.94 -5.83
N THR A 13 15.42 -0.91 -5.08
CA THR A 13 14.99 -2.06 -4.28
C THR A 13 14.30 -3.12 -5.15
N PRO A 14 14.22 -4.39 -4.73
CA PRO A 14 13.43 -5.40 -5.42
C PRO A 14 11.98 -4.95 -5.65
N VAL A 15 11.40 -4.26 -4.68
CA VAL A 15 10.04 -3.68 -4.77
C VAL A 15 9.96 -2.65 -5.90
N ASP A 16 10.92 -1.74 -6.04
CA ASP A 16 10.93 -0.74 -7.10
C ASP A 16 10.97 -1.36 -8.50
N SER A 17 11.73 -2.44 -8.66
CA SER A 17 11.83 -3.15 -9.94
C SER A 17 10.51 -3.83 -10.32
N ILE A 18 9.82 -4.44 -9.36
CA ILE A 18 8.51 -5.06 -9.55
C ILE A 18 7.48 -3.99 -9.90
N LEU A 19 7.44 -2.89 -9.15
CA LEU A 19 6.53 -1.78 -9.39
C LEU A 19 6.73 -1.16 -10.79
N SER A 20 7.98 -1.01 -11.24
CA SER A 20 8.28 -0.50 -12.57
C SER A 20 7.73 -1.41 -13.67
N ARG A 21 7.85 -2.74 -13.51
CA ARG A 21 7.24 -3.72 -14.44
C ARG A 21 5.71 -3.60 -14.45
N LEU A 22 5.09 -3.48 -13.29
CA LEU A 22 3.65 -3.35 -13.16
C LEU A 22 3.11 -2.06 -13.77
N LEU A 23 3.82 -0.94 -13.57
CA LEU A 23 3.48 0.34 -14.18
C LEU A 23 3.58 0.29 -15.72
N ALA A 24 4.53 -0.48 -16.25
CA ALA A 24 4.65 -0.68 -17.70
C ALA A 24 3.46 -1.43 -18.31
N LEU A 25 2.75 -2.23 -17.52
CA LEU A 25 1.52 -2.94 -17.92
C LEU A 25 0.28 -2.06 -17.84
N HIS A 26 0.39 -0.83 -17.34
CA HIS A 26 -0.75 0.06 -17.18
C HIS A 26 -1.25 0.56 -18.54
N PRO A 27 -2.53 0.39 -18.87
CA PRO A 27 -3.07 0.96 -20.10
C PRO A 27 -3.04 2.49 -20.02
N LYS A 28 -2.67 3.14 -21.11
CA LYS A 28 -2.62 4.62 -21.22
C LYS A 28 -3.99 5.30 -21.05
N ARG A 29 -5.07 4.54 -21.01
CA ARG A 29 -6.44 5.02 -20.77
C ARG A 29 -6.85 4.68 -19.34
N ILE A 30 -7.33 5.67 -18.62
CA ILE A 30 -7.98 5.50 -17.31
C ILE A 30 -9.31 4.79 -17.58
N ASP A 31 -9.40 3.53 -17.17
CA ASP A 31 -10.64 2.76 -17.18
C ASP A 31 -11.26 2.89 -15.78
N LEU A 32 -12.37 3.59 -15.71
CA LEU A 32 -13.13 3.80 -14.48
C LEU A 32 -14.08 2.64 -14.16
N SER A 33 -14.12 1.58 -15.00
CA SER A 33 -14.95 0.42 -14.73
C SER A 33 -14.34 -0.42 -13.58
N LEU A 34 -15.21 -1.00 -12.78
CA LEU A 34 -14.81 -1.93 -11.73
C LEU A 34 -14.60 -3.36 -12.24
N ASP A 35 -14.86 -3.62 -13.52
CA ASP A 35 -14.82 -4.98 -14.09
C ASP A 35 -13.44 -5.61 -13.96
N ARG A 36 -12.38 -4.84 -14.20
CA ARG A 36 -11.00 -5.30 -14.01
C ARG A 36 -10.70 -5.66 -12.55
N VAL A 37 -11.20 -4.86 -11.61
CA VAL A 37 -11.03 -5.10 -10.18
C VAL A 37 -11.77 -6.37 -9.78
N TRP A 38 -13.01 -6.53 -10.22
CA TRP A 38 -13.79 -7.73 -9.97
C TRP A 38 -13.14 -8.98 -10.55
N HIS A 39 -12.64 -8.91 -11.77
CA HIS A 39 -11.93 -10.03 -12.41
C HIS A 39 -10.67 -10.43 -11.64
N ILE A 40 -9.89 -9.45 -11.16
CA ILE A 40 -8.71 -9.71 -10.32
C ILE A 40 -9.11 -10.35 -8.99
N LEU A 41 -10.12 -9.79 -8.31
CA LEU A 41 -10.61 -10.31 -7.04
C LEU A 41 -11.12 -11.75 -7.17
N GLU A 42 -11.78 -12.09 -8.26
CA GLU A 42 -12.22 -13.44 -8.56
C GLU A 42 -11.02 -14.40 -8.70
N ARG A 43 -10.01 -14.01 -9.48
CA ARG A 43 -8.79 -14.82 -9.65
C ARG A 43 -8.01 -15.01 -8.35
N LEU A 44 -8.09 -14.06 -7.42
CA LEU A 44 -7.50 -14.14 -6.08
C LEU A 44 -8.37 -14.91 -5.06
N GLY A 45 -9.49 -15.49 -5.48
CA GLY A 45 -10.40 -16.23 -4.60
C GLY A 45 -11.18 -15.33 -3.64
N HIS A 46 -11.53 -14.13 -4.09
CA HIS A 46 -12.35 -13.15 -3.35
C HIS A 46 -11.81 -12.78 -1.97
N PRO A 47 -10.55 -12.32 -1.85
CA PRO A 47 -9.94 -11.99 -0.55
C PRO A 47 -10.72 -10.90 0.20
N GLN A 48 -11.41 -10.01 -0.50
CA GLN A 48 -12.24 -8.94 0.07
C GLN A 48 -13.38 -9.46 0.97
N ARG A 49 -13.77 -10.72 0.83
CA ARG A 49 -14.81 -11.35 1.68
C ARG A 49 -14.27 -11.84 3.02
N ARG A 50 -12.95 -11.85 3.19
CA ARG A 50 -12.25 -12.37 4.36
C ARG A 50 -11.54 -11.30 5.17
N VAL A 51 -11.57 -10.05 4.70
CA VAL A 51 -10.97 -8.94 5.45
C VAL A 51 -11.82 -8.60 6.68
N PRO A 52 -11.19 -8.15 7.78
CA PRO A 52 -11.91 -7.62 8.93
C PRO A 52 -12.68 -6.35 8.55
N PRO A 53 -13.49 -5.79 9.48
CA PRO A 53 -14.19 -4.53 9.23
C PRO A 53 -13.26 -3.46 8.71
N VAL A 54 -13.64 -2.81 7.62
CA VAL A 54 -12.86 -1.76 6.94
C VAL A 54 -13.46 -0.41 7.24
N ILE A 55 -12.63 0.55 7.65
CA ILE A 55 -12.98 1.96 7.78
C ILE A 55 -12.28 2.71 6.66
N HIS A 56 -13.05 3.24 5.73
CA HIS A 56 -12.53 4.04 4.62
C HIS A 56 -12.60 5.52 4.95
N VAL A 57 -11.46 6.20 4.88
CA VAL A 57 -11.34 7.65 5.14
C VAL A 57 -11.01 8.35 3.83
N ALA A 58 -11.98 9.10 3.32
CA ALA A 58 -11.86 9.90 2.11
C ALA A 58 -11.94 11.40 2.45
N GLY A 59 -11.43 12.25 1.58
CA GLY A 59 -11.47 13.70 1.73
C GLY A 59 -10.25 14.40 1.14
N THR A 60 -10.29 15.71 1.04
CA THR A 60 -9.19 16.54 0.49
C THR A 60 -8.04 16.68 1.48
N ASN A 61 -8.34 16.99 2.74
CA ASN A 61 -7.34 17.27 3.78
C ASN A 61 -7.59 16.40 5.02
N GLY A 62 -6.55 16.19 5.83
CA GLY A 62 -6.65 15.56 7.15
C GLY A 62 -6.84 14.05 7.16
N LYS A 63 -6.92 13.37 6.01
CA LYS A 63 -7.09 11.90 5.93
C LYS A 63 -6.06 11.15 6.76
N GLY A 64 -4.77 11.45 6.55
CA GLY A 64 -3.68 10.80 7.25
C GLY A 64 -3.73 11.01 8.77
N SER A 65 -4.04 12.22 9.20
CA SER A 65 -4.20 12.54 10.63
C SER A 65 -5.38 11.79 11.24
N THR A 66 -6.52 11.75 10.55
CA THR A 66 -7.70 11.00 10.99
C THR A 66 -7.37 9.51 11.16
N VAL A 67 -6.74 8.90 10.16
CA VAL A 67 -6.32 7.49 10.22
C VAL A 67 -5.35 7.26 11.37
N ALA A 68 -4.38 8.16 11.60
CA ALA A 68 -3.42 8.06 12.69
C ALA A 68 -4.09 8.10 14.07
N PHE A 69 -5.05 9.01 14.27
CA PHE A 69 -5.82 9.09 15.52
C PHE A 69 -6.68 7.85 15.74
N MET A 70 -7.43 7.42 14.73
CA MET A 70 -8.27 6.23 14.83
C MET A 70 -7.43 4.98 15.15
N ARG A 71 -6.30 4.83 14.47
CA ARG A 71 -5.34 3.76 14.74
C ARG A 71 -4.88 3.79 16.19
N ALA A 72 -4.43 4.95 16.68
CA ALA A 72 -3.92 5.08 18.05
C ALA A 72 -4.98 4.69 19.10
N VAL A 73 -6.22 5.10 18.92
CA VAL A 73 -7.33 4.74 19.82
C VAL A 73 -7.60 3.24 19.80
N LEU A 74 -7.65 2.64 18.61
CA LEU A 74 -7.94 1.20 18.46
C LEU A 74 -6.79 0.33 18.98
N GLU A 75 -5.54 0.72 18.73
CA GLU A 75 -4.35 0.04 19.27
C GLU A 75 -4.31 0.15 20.80
N ALA A 76 -4.65 1.32 21.37
CA ALA A 76 -4.75 1.49 22.82
C ALA A 76 -5.86 0.61 23.44
N ALA A 77 -6.92 0.31 22.66
CA ALA A 77 -7.94 -0.65 23.05
C ALA A 77 -7.55 -2.12 22.81
N GLY A 78 -6.27 -2.40 22.51
CA GLY A 78 -5.74 -3.76 22.32
C GLY A 78 -6.10 -4.38 20.96
N ARG A 79 -6.59 -3.60 20.00
CA ARG A 79 -6.96 -4.12 18.67
C ARG A 79 -5.74 -4.18 17.74
N SER A 80 -5.72 -5.19 16.89
CA SER A 80 -4.79 -5.23 15.74
C SER A 80 -5.36 -4.36 14.63
N VAL A 81 -4.59 -3.33 14.21
CA VAL A 81 -5.05 -2.37 13.21
C VAL A 81 -4.09 -2.38 12.03
N HIS A 82 -4.54 -2.93 10.92
CA HIS A 82 -3.84 -2.79 9.64
C HIS A 82 -4.19 -1.46 9.01
N VAL A 83 -3.22 -0.82 8.38
CA VAL A 83 -3.44 0.48 7.74
C VAL A 83 -2.88 0.45 6.33
N TYR A 84 -3.68 0.94 5.39
CA TYR A 84 -3.24 1.26 4.05
C TYR A 84 -3.39 2.75 3.80
N THR A 85 -2.36 3.39 3.28
CA THR A 85 -2.37 4.83 2.96
C THR A 85 -1.81 5.10 1.56
N SER A 86 -2.29 6.16 0.92
CA SER A 86 -1.84 6.60 -0.39
C SER A 86 -1.90 8.14 -0.43
N PRO A 87 -0.92 8.78 -1.07
CA PRO A 87 0.33 8.25 -1.60
C PRO A 87 1.38 7.96 -0.51
N HIS A 88 2.55 7.42 -0.89
CA HIS A 88 3.76 7.37 -0.06
C HIS A 88 4.65 8.61 -0.31
N LEU A 89 5.56 8.89 0.61
CA LEU A 89 6.51 10.01 0.48
C LEU A 89 7.85 9.57 -0.09
N PHE A 90 8.42 8.49 0.42
CA PHE A 90 9.75 8.01 0.05
C PHE A 90 9.72 6.59 -0.49
N SER A 91 9.01 5.70 0.18
CA SER A 91 9.03 4.26 -0.10
C SER A 91 7.62 3.70 -0.19
N PHE A 92 7.40 2.79 -1.13
CA PHE A 92 6.10 2.13 -1.34
C PHE A 92 5.62 1.36 -0.10
N ASN A 93 6.53 0.89 0.73
CA ASN A 93 6.26 0.19 1.98
C ASN A 93 5.49 1.03 3.00
N GLU A 94 5.66 2.36 2.96
CA GLU A 94 4.94 3.29 3.85
C GLU A 94 3.42 3.13 3.75
N ARG A 95 2.94 2.62 2.61
CA ARG A 95 1.52 2.40 2.38
C ARG A 95 0.93 1.30 3.23
N PHE A 96 1.76 0.36 3.70
CA PHE A 96 1.29 -0.85 4.37
C PHE A 96 1.83 -0.94 5.79
N ARG A 97 0.95 -0.81 6.76
CA ARG A 97 1.23 -1.06 8.17
C ARG A 97 0.47 -2.31 8.63
N ILE A 98 1.20 -3.27 9.14
CA ILE A 98 0.63 -4.52 9.66
C ILE A 98 0.49 -4.38 11.17
N GLY A 99 -0.74 -4.51 11.66
CA GLY A 99 -1.07 -4.45 13.08
C GLY A 99 -0.89 -5.78 13.79
N HIS A 100 -0.52 -5.69 15.06
CA HIS A 100 -0.52 -6.81 16.02
C HIS A 100 -1.12 -6.29 17.30
N GLY A 101 -1.77 -7.08 18.12
CA GLY A 101 -2.47 -6.70 19.35
C GLY A 101 -1.93 -5.47 20.09
N GLY A 102 -2.53 -4.31 19.85
CA GLY A 102 -2.16 -3.03 20.45
C GLY A 102 -0.97 -2.30 19.79
N GLY A 103 -0.45 -2.76 18.64
CA GLY A 103 0.66 -2.11 17.94
C GLY A 103 0.76 -2.50 16.47
N GLY A 104 1.89 -2.24 15.84
CA GLY A 104 2.12 -2.61 14.45
C GLY A 104 3.41 -2.01 13.86
N ARG A 105 3.76 -2.46 12.66
CA ARG A 105 4.96 -2.00 11.93
C ARG A 105 4.68 -1.87 10.43
N LEU A 106 5.47 -1.07 9.76
CA LEU A 106 5.48 -1.03 8.29
C LEU A 106 5.96 -2.37 7.74
N VAL A 107 5.42 -2.76 6.59
CA VAL A 107 5.87 -3.98 5.90
C VAL A 107 7.31 -3.79 5.42
N GLY A 108 8.16 -4.80 5.62
CA GLY A 108 9.53 -4.78 5.12
C GLY A 108 9.60 -5.08 3.61
N ASP A 109 10.71 -4.68 2.97
CA ASP A 109 10.93 -4.86 1.51
C ASP A 109 10.83 -6.32 1.09
N GLU A 110 11.46 -7.21 1.84
CA GLU A 110 11.48 -8.64 1.55
C GLU A 110 10.07 -9.26 1.60
N ALA A 111 9.31 -8.94 2.64
CA ALA A 111 7.95 -9.42 2.81
C ALA A 111 7.01 -8.86 1.74
N LEU A 112 7.18 -7.58 1.39
CA LEU A 112 6.39 -6.94 0.34
C LEU A 112 6.74 -7.52 -1.03
N ALA A 113 8.02 -7.68 -1.35
CA ALA A 113 8.47 -8.29 -2.60
C ALA A 113 7.92 -9.71 -2.76
N ALA A 114 8.00 -10.54 -1.70
CA ALA A 114 7.47 -11.90 -1.72
C ALA A 114 5.96 -11.95 -2.04
N VAL A 115 5.17 -11.05 -1.47
CA VAL A 115 3.73 -10.96 -1.77
C VAL A 115 3.47 -10.51 -3.21
N LEU A 116 4.27 -9.57 -3.72
CA LEU A 116 4.14 -9.06 -5.08
C LEU A 116 4.58 -10.09 -6.14
N GLU A 117 5.54 -10.96 -5.82
CA GLU A 117 6.03 -12.00 -6.73
C GLU A 117 5.10 -13.23 -6.80
N VAL A 118 4.50 -13.63 -5.68
CA VAL A 118 3.59 -14.80 -5.62
C VAL A 118 2.32 -14.63 -6.44
N GLY A 119 1.98 -13.39 -6.79
CA GLY A 119 0.72 -13.08 -7.46
C GLY A 119 0.69 -13.33 -8.97
N ASP A 120 1.61 -14.06 -9.60
CA ASP A 120 1.66 -14.23 -11.07
C ASP A 120 1.43 -12.90 -11.84
N GLY A 121 1.98 -11.80 -11.33
CA GLY A 121 1.77 -10.47 -11.89
C GLY A 121 0.43 -9.82 -11.54
N VAL A 122 -0.35 -10.37 -10.62
CA VAL A 122 -1.58 -9.76 -10.13
C VAL A 122 -1.32 -9.02 -8.83
N VAL A 123 -1.03 -7.74 -8.93
CA VAL A 123 -0.98 -6.83 -7.77
C VAL A 123 -2.32 -6.13 -7.66
N LEU A 124 -2.99 -6.36 -6.54
CA LEU A 124 -4.16 -5.56 -6.18
C LEU A 124 -3.68 -4.19 -5.70
N LEU A 125 -3.59 -3.25 -6.62
CA LEU A 125 -3.38 -1.84 -6.28
C LEU A 125 -4.76 -1.24 -5.99
N VAL A 126 -5.15 -1.20 -4.73
CA VAL A 126 -6.28 -0.37 -4.31
C VAL A 126 -5.73 1.06 -4.22
N THR A 127 -5.79 1.78 -5.32
CA THR A 127 -5.53 3.21 -5.30
C THR A 127 -6.81 3.91 -4.90
N ASP A 128 -6.77 4.64 -3.82
CA ASP A 128 -7.79 5.65 -3.51
C ASP A 128 -7.57 6.83 -4.47
N ALA A 129 -7.93 6.61 -5.72
CA ALA A 129 -7.88 7.62 -6.77
C ALA A 129 -9.29 8.19 -6.96
N LEU A 130 -9.74 8.92 -5.96
CA LEU A 130 -10.82 9.89 -6.13
C LEU A 130 -10.35 11.20 -5.54
N ALA A 131 -9.65 11.95 -6.36
CA ALA A 131 -9.54 13.39 -6.18
C ALA A 131 -10.77 14.04 -6.77
#